data_d0f08e6253fd97ea4041f1c79bf5c7c3
#
_entry.id   d0f08e6253fd97ea4041f1c79bf5c7c3
#
_cell.length_a   1.000
_cell.length_b   1.000
_cell.length_c   1.000
_cell.angle_alpha   90.00
_cell.angle_beta   90.00
_cell.angle_gamma   90.00
#
_symmetry.space_group_name_H-M   'P 1'
#
loop_
_entity.id
_entity.type
_entity.pdbx_description
1 polymer ?
#
loop_
_entity_poly.entity_id
_entity_poly.type
_entity_poly.pdbx_seq_one_letter_code
_entity_poly.pdbx_strand_id
1 'polypeptide(L)'
;MERAIQNILVNAIRYSPNGEAIYISLSNDKNTVSCKVENTGVHIPEEMIPHLFEAFYRADTSRNRNTGGTGLGLYIVRKIMELHHAKYGIQNTSRGVVFWLEMPQERDAINSI
;
A
#
# COMPACT_ATOMS: atom_id res chain seq x y z
N MET A 1 -4.29 -6.15 10.68
CA MET A 1 -4.01 -6.29 9.23
C MET A 1 -5.09 -5.72 8.34
N GLU A 2 -6.32 -5.87 8.71
CA GLU A 2 -7.43 -5.29 7.96
C GLU A 2 -7.27 -3.80 7.74
N ARG A 3 -6.84 -3.08 8.77
CA ARG A 3 -6.64 -1.63 8.67
C ARG A 3 -5.52 -1.27 7.70
N ALA A 4 -4.47 -2.10 7.63
CA ALA A 4 -3.40 -1.85 6.68
C ALA A 4 -3.90 -1.99 5.25
N ILE A 5 -4.70 -3.03 4.98
CA ILE A 5 -5.26 -3.23 3.66
C ILE A 5 -6.21 -2.10 3.30
N GLN A 6 -7.07 -1.68 4.23
CA GLN A 6 -7.97 -0.56 4.00
C GLN A 6 -7.20 0.71 3.65
N ASN A 7 -6.14 1.00 4.37
CA ASN A 7 -5.34 2.20 4.11
C ASN A 7 -4.69 2.15 2.74
N ILE A 8 -4.22 0.99 2.32
CA ILE A 8 -3.64 0.84 0.99
C ILE A 8 -4.71 1.03 -0.09
N LEU A 9 -5.89 0.44 0.10
CA LEU A 9 -6.96 0.58 -0.88
C LEU A 9 -7.45 2.01 -0.99
N VAL A 10 -7.63 2.70 0.12
CA VAL A 10 -8.02 4.11 0.12
C VAL A 10 -6.97 4.95 -0.60
N ASN A 11 -5.70 4.68 -0.33
CA ASN A 11 -4.62 5.39 -0.98
C ASN A 11 -4.61 5.14 -2.49
N ALA A 12 -4.84 3.89 -2.91
CA ALA A 12 -4.90 3.56 -4.33
C ALA A 12 -6.05 4.27 -5.03
N ILE A 13 -7.22 4.29 -4.42
CA ILE A 13 -8.38 4.97 -4.99
C ILE A 13 -8.12 6.47 -5.11
N ARG A 14 -7.52 7.05 -4.09
CA ARG A 14 -7.26 8.48 -4.06
C ARG A 14 -6.33 8.93 -5.18
N TYR A 15 -5.35 8.11 -5.51
CA TYR A 15 -4.34 8.48 -6.49
C TYR A 15 -4.54 7.85 -7.86
N SER A 16 -5.65 7.16 -8.08
CA SER A 16 -5.94 6.55 -9.37
C SER A 16 -6.46 7.61 -10.35
N PRO A 17 -5.80 7.78 -11.51
CA PRO A 17 -6.31 8.70 -12.53
C PRO A 17 -7.64 8.21 -13.10
N ASN A 18 -8.44 9.15 -13.58
CA ASN A 18 -9.71 8.81 -14.24
C ASN A 18 -9.46 7.94 -15.46
N GLY A 19 -10.25 6.89 -15.58
CA GLY A 19 -10.14 5.98 -16.71
C GLY A 19 -9.10 4.91 -16.56
N GLU A 20 -8.34 4.93 -15.47
CA GLU A 20 -7.34 3.91 -15.20
C GLU A 20 -7.90 2.83 -14.28
N ALA A 21 -7.14 1.76 -14.14
CA ALA A 21 -7.60 0.60 -13.39
C ALA A 21 -6.82 0.41 -12.09
N ILE A 22 -7.47 -0.24 -11.13
CA ILE A 22 -6.81 -0.71 -9.93
C ILE A 22 -6.96 -2.23 -9.91
N TYR A 23 -5.84 -2.93 -9.86
CA TYR A 23 -5.84 -4.39 -9.81
C TYR A 23 -5.45 -4.84 -8.42
N ILE A 24 -6.28 -5.68 -7.84
CA ILE A 24 -6.04 -6.23 -6.50
C ILE A 24 -5.83 -7.72 -6.65
N SER A 25 -4.74 -8.23 -6.12
CA SER A 25 -4.49 -9.65 -6.14
C SER A 25 -4.10 -10.14 -4.75
N LEU A 26 -4.65 -11.28 -4.40
CA LEU A 26 -4.31 -11.97 -3.16
C LEU A 26 -3.77 -13.33 -3.52
N SER A 27 -2.68 -13.71 -2.90
CA SER A 27 -2.12 -15.03 -3.11
C SER A 27 -1.76 -15.65 -1.77
N ASN A 28 -1.79 -16.95 -1.74
CA ASN A 28 -1.56 -17.72 -0.52
C ASN A 28 -0.61 -18.86 -0.86
N ASP A 29 0.58 -18.79 -0.30
CA ASP A 29 1.56 -19.85 -0.40
C ASP A 29 1.61 -20.56 0.96
N LYS A 30 2.39 -21.62 1.07
CA LYS A 30 2.45 -22.45 2.27
C LYS A 30 2.68 -21.64 3.54
N ASN A 31 3.53 -20.64 3.46
CA ASN A 31 3.93 -19.88 4.64
C ASN A 31 3.68 -18.40 4.53
N THR A 32 3.10 -17.94 3.42
CA THR A 32 3.01 -16.50 3.15
C THR A 32 1.68 -16.15 2.51
N VAL A 33 1.07 -15.09 3.02
CA VAL A 33 -0.09 -14.46 2.38
C VAL A 33 0.39 -13.15 1.80
N SER A 34 0.11 -12.94 0.50
CA SER A 34 0.54 -11.74 -0.21
C SER A 34 -0.66 -10.97 -0.73
N CYS A 35 -0.59 -9.65 -0.62
CA CYS A 35 -1.60 -8.76 -1.18
C CYS A 35 -0.88 -7.74 -2.04
N LYS A 36 -1.37 -7.55 -3.26
CA LYS A 36 -0.82 -6.55 -4.17
C LYS A 36 -1.94 -5.68 -4.69
N VAL A 37 -1.72 -4.37 -4.69
CA VAL A 37 -2.66 -3.40 -5.21
C VAL A 37 -1.92 -2.55 -6.23
N GLU A 38 -2.28 -2.69 -7.49
CA GLU A 38 -1.60 -1.99 -8.58
C GLU A 38 -2.50 -0.93 -9.19
N ASN A 39 -1.99 0.31 -9.25
CA ASN A 39 -2.65 1.41 -9.95
C ASN A 39 -2.01 1.56 -11.31
N THR A 40 -2.82 1.61 -12.37
CA THR A 40 -2.29 1.89 -13.70
C THR A 40 -2.31 3.37 -13.99
N GLY A 41 -1.47 3.80 -14.93
CA GLY A 41 -1.49 5.19 -15.40
C GLY A 41 -0.79 6.19 -14.50
N VAL A 42 -0.12 5.74 -13.47
CA VAL A 42 0.59 6.61 -12.54
C VAL A 42 1.91 5.95 -12.17
N HIS A 43 2.95 6.75 -12.07
CA HIS A 43 4.26 6.28 -11.59
C HIS A 43 4.74 7.24 -10.50
N ILE A 44 5.52 6.71 -9.59
CA ILE A 44 6.07 7.49 -8.49
C ILE A 44 7.55 7.69 -8.78
N PRO A 45 8.07 8.93 -8.68
CA PRO A 45 9.51 9.13 -8.82
C PRO A 45 10.27 8.25 -7.84
N GLU A 46 11.31 7.60 -8.34
CA GLU A 46 12.05 6.61 -7.54
C GLU A 46 12.59 7.21 -6.25
N GLU A 47 13.00 8.48 -6.29
CA GLU A 47 13.55 9.13 -5.11
C GLU A 47 12.51 9.39 -4.02
N MET A 48 11.23 9.34 -4.37
CA MET A 48 10.15 9.53 -3.40
C MET A 48 9.76 8.26 -2.69
N ILE A 49 10.00 7.11 -3.34
CA ILE A 49 9.52 5.83 -2.81
C ILE A 49 9.99 5.56 -1.38
N PRO A 50 11.26 5.78 -1.02
CA PRO A 50 11.68 5.49 0.35
C PRO A 50 11.00 6.33 1.41
N HIS A 51 10.39 7.45 1.03
CA HIS A 51 9.79 8.39 1.97
C HIS A 51 8.28 8.19 2.14
N LEU A 52 7.67 7.38 1.27
CA LEU A 52 6.21 7.33 1.24
C LEU A 52 5.57 6.76 2.51
N PHE A 53 6.33 6.00 3.27
CA PHE A 53 5.84 5.45 4.54
C PHE A 53 6.17 6.32 5.74
N GLU A 54 6.80 7.48 5.50
CA GLU A 54 7.10 8.41 6.59
C GLU A 54 5.84 9.17 6.99
N ALA A 55 5.74 9.50 8.27
CA ALA A 55 4.61 10.26 8.77
C ALA A 55 4.55 11.63 8.09
N PHE A 56 3.35 12.00 7.65
CA PHE A 56 3.05 13.30 7.02
C PHE A 56 3.71 13.53 5.67
N TYR A 57 4.43 12.55 5.12
CA TYR A 57 4.99 12.70 3.79
C TYR A 57 3.92 12.50 2.73
N ARG A 58 3.96 13.31 1.69
CA ARG A 58 3.02 13.21 0.57
C ARG A 58 3.80 13.31 -0.74
N ALA A 59 3.45 12.43 -1.67
CA ALA A 59 4.12 12.40 -2.99
C ALA A 59 3.72 13.59 -3.86
N ASP A 60 2.50 14.11 -3.68
CA ASP A 60 2.08 15.30 -4.39
C ASP A 60 2.58 16.55 -3.66
N THR A 61 2.47 17.69 -4.30
CA THR A 61 2.95 18.94 -3.72
C THR A 61 1.98 19.52 -2.72
N SER A 62 1.02 18.76 -2.29
CA SER A 62 0.09 19.13 -1.23
C SER A 62 -0.84 20.29 -1.54
N ARG A 63 -0.75 20.89 -2.68
CA ARG A 63 -1.65 21.97 -3.03
C ARG A 63 -3.04 21.46 -3.32
N ASN A 64 -3.15 20.21 -3.67
CA ASN A 64 -4.44 19.60 -3.95
C ASN A 64 -4.97 18.94 -2.69
N ARG A 65 -5.62 19.72 -1.89
CA ARG A 65 -6.18 19.23 -0.63
C ARG A 65 -7.29 18.23 -0.82
N ASN A 66 -7.86 18.17 -2.01
CA ASN A 66 -8.96 17.25 -2.29
C ASN A 66 -8.50 15.82 -2.43
N THR A 67 -7.24 15.61 -2.80
CA THR A 67 -6.69 14.27 -2.92
C THR A 67 -5.92 13.87 -1.67
N GLY A 68 -5.60 14.83 -0.83
CA GLY A 68 -4.71 14.57 0.26
C GLY A 68 -5.40 14.09 1.50
N GLY A 69 -4.87 13.13 2.15
CA GLY A 69 -5.15 12.84 3.52
C GLY A 69 -4.15 13.59 4.38
N THR A 70 -3.97 13.11 5.58
CA THR A 70 -3.04 13.71 6.53
C THR A 70 -1.59 13.32 6.29
N GLY A 71 -1.34 12.39 5.34
CA GLY A 71 -0.01 11.83 5.18
C GLY A 71 0.29 10.72 6.17
N LEU A 72 -0.72 10.20 6.84
CA LEU A 72 -0.55 9.16 7.84
C LEU A 72 -0.95 7.78 7.37
N GLY A 73 -1.67 7.67 6.24
CA GLY A 73 -2.19 6.37 5.81
C GLY A 73 -1.12 5.31 5.63
N LEU A 74 -0.09 5.62 4.87
CA LEU A 74 0.99 4.67 4.64
C LEU A 74 1.89 4.51 5.86
N TYR A 75 2.03 5.55 6.66
CA TYR A 75 2.75 5.44 7.92
C TYR A 75 2.08 4.41 8.85
N ILE A 76 0.76 4.45 8.92
CA ILE A 76 0.00 3.48 9.70
C ILE A 76 0.21 2.06 9.16
N VAL A 77 0.21 1.90 7.82
CA VAL A 77 0.52 0.61 7.21
C VAL A 77 1.89 0.12 7.67
N ARG A 78 2.90 0.99 7.61
CA ARG A 78 4.24 0.64 8.05
C ARG A 78 4.24 0.13 9.49
N LYS A 79 3.57 0.85 10.40
CA LYS A 79 3.55 0.46 11.80
C LYS A 79 2.86 -0.88 12.02
N ILE A 80 1.76 -1.11 11.31
CA ILE A 80 1.06 -2.38 11.42
C ILE A 80 1.93 -3.52 10.91
N MET A 81 2.58 -3.33 9.77
CA MET A 81 3.43 -4.37 9.20
C MET A 81 4.62 -4.67 10.09
N GLU A 82 5.22 -3.64 10.70
CA GLU A 82 6.33 -3.84 11.62
C GLU A 82 5.90 -4.64 12.85
N LEU A 83 4.71 -4.35 13.37
CA LEU A 83 4.18 -5.09 14.51
C LEU A 83 3.94 -6.56 14.20
N HIS A 84 3.61 -6.87 12.96
CA HIS A 84 3.35 -8.25 12.54
C HIS A 84 4.59 -8.92 11.94
N HIS A 85 5.73 -8.27 11.97
CA HIS A 85 6.97 -8.77 11.36
C HIS A 85 6.78 -9.14 9.89
N ALA A 86 5.96 -8.35 9.20
CA ALA A 86 5.60 -8.58 7.82
C ALA A 86 6.44 -7.70 6.89
N LYS A 87 6.47 -8.06 5.62
CA LYS A 87 7.17 -7.28 4.60
C LYS A 87 6.19 -6.44 3.82
N TYR A 88 6.67 -5.31 3.33
CA TYR A 88 5.83 -4.40 2.56
C TYR A 88 6.70 -3.56 1.64
N GLY A 89 6.08 -2.96 0.64
CA GLY A 89 6.82 -2.08 -0.24
C GLY A 89 5.95 -1.44 -1.30
N ILE A 90 6.59 -0.58 -2.07
CA ILE A 90 6.01 0.10 -3.21
C ILE A 90 7.01 0.01 -4.34
N GLN A 91 6.52 -0.24 -5.56
CA GLN A 91 7.40 -0.42 -6.68
C GLN A 91 6.69 0.02 -7.95
N ASN A 92 7.39 0.75 -8.80
CA ASN A 92 6.86 1.06 -10.13
C ASN A 92 6.84 -0.20 -10.99
N THR A 93 5.81 -0.32 -11.81
CA THR A 93 5.68 -1.41 -12.77
C THR A 93 5.64 -0.84 -14.17
N SER A 94 5.59 -1.70 -15.18
CA SER A 94 5.52 -1.23 -16.56
C SER A 94 4.27 -0.42 -16.84
N ARG A 95 3.17 -0.66 -16.13
CA ARG A 95 1.91 0.03 -16.37
C ARG A 95 1.47 0.94 -15.24
N GLY A 96 2.22 0.99 -14.14
CA GLY A 96 1.82 1.84 -13.03
C GLY A 96 2.68 1.65 -11.81
N VAL A 97 2.04 1.56 -10.66
CA VAL A 97 2.72 1.39 -9.38
C VAL A 97 2.00 0.33 -8.58
N VAL A 98 2.75 -0.53 -7.90
CA VAL A 98 2.19 -1.57 -7.05
C VAL A 98 2.59 -1.34 -5.59
N PHE A 99 1.59 -1.45 -4.71
CA PHE A 99 1.77 -1.52 -3.27
C PHE A 99 1.62 -2.98 -2.88
N TRP A 100 2.54 -3.49 -2.08
CA TRP A 100 2.47 -4.91 -1.74
C TRP A 100 2.74 -5.15 -0.27
N LEU A 101 2.08 -6.19 0.25
CA LEU A 101 2.25 -6.68 1.61
C LEU A 101 2.47 -8.18 1.57
N GLU A 102 3.36 -8.66 2.41
CA GLU A 102 3.59 -10.10 2.59
C GLU A 102 3.63 -10.42 4.06
N MET A 103 2.80 -11.36 4.49
CA MET A 103 2.72 -11.75 5.89
C MET A 103 2.99 -13.23 6.04
N PRO A 104 3.65 -13.63 7.13
CA PRO A 104 3.70 -15.05 7.46
C PRO A 104 2.29 -15.56 7.68
N GLN A 105 2.00 -16.72 7.12
CA GLN A 105 0.72 -17.37 7.35
C GLN A 105 0.85 -18.24 8.59
N GLU A 106 0.27 -17.80 9.70
CA GLU A 106 0.29 -18.52 10.94
C GLU A 106 -1.12 -18.99 11.28
N ARG A 107 -1.23 -20.17 11.84
CA ARG A 107 -2.51 -20.71 12.25
C ARG A 107 -3.20 -19.80 13.24
N ASP A 108 -2.43 -19.29 14.19
CA ASP A 108 -2.98 -18.45 15.23
C ASP A 108 -3.50 -17.14 14.69
N ALA A 109 -2.82 -16.59 13.69
CA ALA A 109 -3.29 -15.37 13.05
C ALA A 109 -4.62 -15.59 12.36
N ILE A 110 -4.82 -16.74 11.74
CA ILE A 110 -6.08 -17.07 11.09
C ILE A 110 -7.18 -17.22 12.11
N ASN A 111 -6.88 -17.85 13.22
CA ASN A 111 -7.88 -18.11 14.25
C ASN A 111 -8.26 -16.85 15.02
N SER A 112 -7.42 -15.83 15.02
CA SER A 112 -7.70 -14.62 15.74
C SER A 112 -8.46 -13.58 14.91
N ILE A 113 -8.69 -13.88 13.66
CA ILE A 113 -9.51 -13.03 12.79
C ILE A 113 -11.01 -13.31 13.01
#